data_2a99241752025c9b9d49886f6f2f218c
#
_entry.id   2a99241752025c9b9d49886f6f2f218c
#
_cell.length_a   1.000
_cell.length_b   1.000
_cell.length_c   1.000
_cell.angle_alpha   90.00
_cell.angle_beta   90.00
_cell.angle_gamma   90.00
#
_symmetry.space_group_name_H-M   'P 1'
#
loop_
_entity.id
_entity.type
_entity.pdbx_description
1 polymer ?
#
loop_
_entity_poly.entity_id
_entity_poly.type
_entity_poly.pdbx_seq_one_letter_code
_entity_poly.pdbx_strand_id
1 'polypeptide(L)'
;MGGPQGQVIRFLDYREESGQAVLIKDIEQELNITKSVASNLVKRMVQNGLVELEVSPNDKRAKYVRLTGKSRSQMKPIKSFFDRIDRSLLDGISEEKLAVFEEVMGLLQANVDKMGGKNEETR
;
A
#
# COMPACT_ATOMS: atom_id res chain seq x y z
N MET A 1 -0.82 -1.57 -8.85
CA MET A 1 -1.66 -1.96 -7.73
C MET A 1 -2.71 -0.92 -7.39
N GLY A 2 -3.81 -0.98 -8.05
CA GLY A 2 -4.93 -0.11 -7.75
C GLY A 2 -5.98 -0.81 -6.90
N GLY A 3 -7.11 -0.19 -6.71
CA GLY A 3 -8.24 -0.73 -6.00
C GLY A 3 -8.02 -0.85 -4.51
N PRO A 4 -8.77 -1.76 -3.85
CA PRO A 4 -8.74 -1.90 -2.39
C PRO A 4 -7.37 -2.23 -1.84
N GLN A 5 -6.61 -3.09 -2.50
CA GLN A 5 -5.27 -3.45 -2.02
C GLN A 5 -4.34 -2.23 -2.02
N GLY A 6 -4.39 -1.43 -3.08
CA GLY A 6 -3.60 -0.20 -3.15
C GLY A 6 -3.98 0.79 -2.06
N GLN A 7 -5.27 0.90 -1.76
CA GLN A 7 -5.76 1.77 -0.68
C GLN A 7 -5.22 1.32 0.68
N VAL A 8 -5.21 0.01 0.94
CA VAL A 8 -4.67 -0.54 2.18
C VAL A 8 -3.18 -0.23 2.30
N ILE A 9 -2.42 -0.43 1.22
CA ILE A 9 -0.98 -0.18 1.22
C ILE A 9 -0.69 1.28 1.57
N ARG A 10 -1.39 2.23 0.95
CA ARG A 10 -1.19 3.65 1.24
C ARG A 10 -1.57 3.99 2.68
N PHE A 11 -2.66 3.43 3.17
CA PHE A 11 -3.10 3.62 4.55
C PHE A 11 -2.05 3.10 5.54
N LEU A 12 -1.54 1.89 5.31
CA LEU A 12 -0.51 1.30 6.15
C LEU A 12 0.79 2.12 6.13
N ASP A 13 1.18 2.59 4.96
CA ASP A 13 2.39 3.40 4.83
C ASP A 13 2.27 4.69 5.65
N TYR A 14 1.15 5.37 5.52
CA TYR A 14 0.88 6.60 6.28
C TYR A 14 0.93 6.34 7.79
N ARG A 15 0.27 5.27 8.25
CA ARG A 15 0.22 4.94 9.68
C ARG A 15 1.57 4.51 10.22
N GLU A 16 2.32 3.73 9.47
CA GLU A 16 3.65 3.29 9.89
C GLU A 16 4.62 4.46 10.01
N GLU A 17 4.53 5.44 9.13
CA GLU A 17 5.32 6.67 9.23
C GLU A 17 5.01 7.45 10.49
N SER A 18 3.76 7.41 10.92
CA SER A 18 3.32 8.08 12.15
C SER A 18 3.60 7.25 13.41
N GLY A 19 4.20 6.07 13.25
CA GLY A 19 4.50 5.17 14.36
C GLY A 19 3.28 4.47 14.91
N GLN A 20 2.19 4.39 14.14
CA GLN A 20 0.94 3.78 14.58
C GLN A 20 0.79 2.38 14.03
N ALA A 21 0.45 1.43 14.90
CA ALA A 21 0.11 0.08 14.49
C ALA A 21 -1.32 0.05 13.93
N VAL A 22 -1.55 -0.81 12.94
CA VAL A 22 -2.84 -0.91 12.27
C VAL A 22 -3.42 -2.30 12.49
N LEU A 23 -4.66 -2.34 12.96
CA LEU A 23 -5.44 -3.56 13.10
C LEU A 23 -6.37 -3.72 11.90
N ILE A 24 -6.87 -4.93 11.68
CA ILE A 24 -7.85 -5.17 10.61
C ILE A 24 -9.08 -4.27 10.79
N LYS A 25 -9.47 -4.03 12.03
CA LYS A 25 -10.57 -3.12 12.37
C LYS A 25 -10.35 -1.71 11.81
N ASP A 26 -9.12 -1.22 11.85
CA ASP A 26 -8.79 0.10 11.32
C ASP A 26 -8.97 0.15 9.81
N ILE A 27 -8.66 -0.96 9.12
CA ILE A 27 -8.87 -1.09 7.68
C ILE A 27 -10.37 -1.09 7.35
N GLU A 28 -11.18 -1.78 8.15
CA GLU A 28 -12.63 -1.76 8.00
C GLU A 28 -13.16 -0.33 8.01
N GLN A 29 -12.72 0.45 8.97
CA GLN A 29 -13.16 1.82 9.14
C GLN A 29 -12.65 2.72 8.01
N GLU A 30 -11.39 2.57 7.65
CA GLU A 30 -10.78 3.42 6.62
C GLU A 30 -11.43 3.20 5.25
N LEU A 31 -11.70 1.96 4.89
CA LEU A 31 -12.28 1.61 3.60
C LEU A 31 -13.80 1.55 3.62
N ASN A 32 -14.40 1.69 4.80
CA ASN A 32 -15.85 1.57 4.99
C ASN A 32 -16.37 0.24 4.44
N ILE A 33 -15.76 -0.85 4.88
CA ILE A 33 -16.11 -2.21 4.47
C ILE A 33 -16.41 -3.05 5.71
N THR A 34 -17.05 -4.19 5.48
CA THR A 34 -17.40 -5.10 6.57
C THR A 34 -16.17 -5.87 7.07
N LYS A 35 -16.28 -6.43 8.25
CA LYS A 35 -15.25 -7.28 8.85
C LYS A 35 -14.87 -8.44 7.93
N SER A 36 -15.85 -9.11 7.36
CA SER A 36 -15.64 -10.21 6.41
C SER A 36 -14.83 -9.78 5.20
N VAL A 37 -15.20 -8.65 4.60
CA VAL A 37 -14.53 -8.12 3.42
C VAL A 37 -13.10 -7.73 3.77
N ALA A 38 -12.91 -7.05 4.89
CA ALA A 38 -11.57 -6.64 5.35
C ALA A 38 -10.68 -7.85 5.61
N SER A 39 -11.20 -8.86 6.31
CA SER A 39 -10.44 -10.07 6.62
C SER A 39 -10.02 -10.82 5.37
N ASN A 40 -10.91 -10.93 4.39
CA ASN A 40 -10.60 -11.58 3.12
C ASN A 40 -9.59 -10.78 2.31
N LEU A 41 -9.71 -9.45 2.31
CA LEU A 41 -8.77 -8.56 1.63
C LEU A 41 -7.37 -8.72 2.20
N VAL A 42 -7.23 -8.66 3.52
CA VAL A 42 -5.96 -8.81 4.21
C VAL A 42 -5.36 -10.19 3.94
N LYS A 43 -6.19 -11.24 3.98
CA LYS A 43 -5.74 -12.61 3.69
C LYS A 43 -5.11 -12.71 2.29
N ARG A 44 -5.76 -12.12 1.29
CA ARG A 44 -5.23 -12.09 -0.07
C ARG A 44 -3.91 -11.33 -0.15
N MET A 45 -3.83 -10.22 0.58
CA MET A 45 -2.61 -9.42 0.61
C MET A 45 -1.46 -10.17 1.27
N VAL A 46 -1.74 -10.96 2.31
CA VAL A 46 -0.73 -11.84 2.91
C VAL A 46 -0.25 -12.87 1.88
N GLN A 47 -1.19 -13.49 1.17
CA GLN A 47 -0.86 -14.47 0.14
C GLN A 47 -0.01 -13.88 -0.99
N ASN A 48 -0.26 -12.62 -1.32
CA ASN A 48 0.50 -11.90 -2.36
C ASN A 48 1.82 -11.32 -1.87
N GLY A 49 2.14 -11.52 -0.59
CA GLY A 49 3.39 -11.01 0.00
C GLY A 49 3.42 -9.51 0.20
N LEU A 50 2.26 -8.87 0.27
CA LEU A 50 2.16 -7.41 0.42
C LEU A 50 2.11 -6.96 1.86
N VAL A 51 1.52 -7.77 2.73
CA VAL A 51 1.44 -7.50 4.17
C VAL A 51 1.75 -8.76 4.95
N GLU A 52 2.08 -8.59 6.22
CA GLU A 52 2.25 -9.66 7.18
C GLU A 52 1.44 -9.35 8.41
N LEU A 53 1.08 -10.39 9.14
CA LEU A 53 0.32 -10.27 10.37
C LEU A 53 1.21 -10.52 11.57
N GLU A 54 1.04 -9.67 12.59
CA GLU A 54 1.78 -9.80 13.84
C GLU A 54 0.79 -9.80 15.00
N VAL A 55 0.90 -10.79 15.88
CA VAL A 55 0.00 -10.88 17.04
C VAL A 55 0.29 -9.73 18.00
N SER A 56 -0.77 -9.05 18.45
CA SER A 56 -0.62 -7.98 19.43
C SER A 56 -0.09 -8.54 20.74
N PRO A 57 0.93 -7.93 21.37
CA PRO A 57 1.41 -8.36 22.66
C PRO A 57 0.38 -8.19 23.79
N ASN A 58 -0.58 -7.30 23.60
CA ASN A 58 -1.59 -7.00 24.62
C ASN A 58 -2.87 -7.80 24.47
N ASP A 59 -3.17 -8.31 23.28
CA ASP A 59 -4.38 -9.08 23.01
C ASP A 59 -4.09 -10.10 21.91
N LYS A 60 -4.06 -11.37 22.28
CA LYS A 60 -3.77 -12.46 21.35
C LYS A 60 -4.80 -12.59 20.22
N ARG A 61 -5.99 -12.01 20.38
CA ARG A 61 -7.02 -12.04 19.36
C ARG A 61 -6.87 -10.93 18.33
N ALA A 62 -6.08 -9.91 18.67
CA ALA A 62 -5.82 -8.79 17.78
C ALA A 62 -4.52 -9.04 17.01
N LYS A 63 -4.56 -8.75 15.71
CA LYS A 63 -3.38 -8.89 14.84
C LYS A 63 -3.11 -7.56 14.16
N TYR A 64 -1.87 -7.12 14.23
CA TYR A 64 -1.41 -5.96 13.48
C TYR A 64 -1.12 -6.35 12.05
N VAL A 65 -1.47 -5.46 11.13
CA VAL A 65 -1.20 -5.62 9.70
C VAL A 65 -0.04 -4.70 9.37
N ARG A 66 1.02 -5.26 8.81
CA ARG A 66 2.24 -4.51 8.49
C ARG A 66 2.64 -4.71 7.03
N LEU A 67 3.20 -3.67 6.44
CA LEU A 67 3.76 -3.78 5.10
C LEU A 67 5.00 -4.68 5.12
N THR A 68 5.16 -5.47 4.07
CA THR A 68 6.38 -6.26 3.86
C THR A 68 7.47 -5.38 3.25
N GLY A 69 8.71 -5.86 3.29
CA GLY A 69 9.81 -5.19 2.59
C GLY A 69 9.54 -5.07 1.09
N LYS A 70 8.87 -6.07 0.51
CA LYS A 70 8.46 -6.06 -0.91
C LYS A 70 7.56 -4.87 -1.21
N SER A 71 6.53 -4.64 -0.38
CA SER A 71 5.62 -3.51 -0.57
C SER A 71 6.32 -2.18 -0.41
N ARG A 72 7.18 -2.06 0.60
CA ARG A 72 7.93 -0.81 0.82
C ARG A 72 8.83 -0.49 -0.36
N SER A 73 9.49 -1.50 -0.91
CA SER A 73 10.35 -1.33 -2.09
C SER A 73 9.57 -0.87 -3.30
N GLN A 74 8.37 -1.41 -3.50
CA GLN A 74 7.52 -1.05 -4.63
C GLN A 74 6.96 0.36 -4.53
N MET A 75 6.72 0.84 -3.30
CA MET A 75 6.17 2.17 -3.07
C MET A 75 7.20 3.29 -3.11
N LYS A 76 8.44 2.96 -2.81
CA LYS A 76 9.49 3.97 -2.63
C LYS A 76 9.65 4.94 -3.80
N PRO A 77 9.68 4.52 -5.07
CA PRO A 77 9.80 5.46 -6.19
C PRO A 77 8.62 6.40 -6.31
N ILE A 78 7.39 5.89 -6.15
CA ILE A 78 6.17 6.68 -6.23
C ILE A 78 6.15 7.72 -5.12
N LYS A 79 6.45 7.29 -3.91
CA LYS A 79 6.49 8.16 -2.74
C LYS A 79 7.51 9.27 -2.92
N SER A 80 8.72 8.93 -3.39
CA SER A 80 9.76 9.93 -3.65
C SER A 80 9.31 10.95 -4.68
N PHE A 81 8.59 10.49 -5.71
CA PHE A 81 8.07 11.37 -6.74
C PHE A 81 7.09 12.38 -6.13
N PHE A 82 6.12 11.90 -5.33
CA PHE A 82 5.12 12.78 -4.71
C PHE A 82 5.75 13.72 -3.68
N ASP A 83 6.77 13.26 -2.96
CA ASP A 83 7.48 14.10 -1.99
C ASP A 83 8.21 15.27 -2.66
N ARG A 84 8.62 15.10 -3.92
CA ARG A 84 9.32 16.14 -4.67
C ARG A 84 8.38 17.12 -5.37
N ILE A 85 7.13 16.75 -5.55
CA ILE A 85 6.16 17.62 -6.20
C ILE A 85 5.72 18.69 -5.22
N ASP A 86 5.84 19.95 -5.64
CA ASP A 86 5.25 21.07 -4.91
C ASP A 86 3.73 20.89 -4.93
N ARG A 87 3.11 21.00 -3.77
CA ARG A 87 1.66 20.84 -3.65
C ARG A 87 0.88 21.81 -4.52
N SER A 88 1.46 22.97 -4.81
CA SER A 88 0.81 23.92 -5.71
C SER A 88 0.62 23.36 -7.11
N LEU A 89 1.44 22.41 -7.54
CA LEU A 89 1.28 21.74 -8.82
C LEU A 89 0.08 20.80 -8.84
N LEU A 90 -0.40 20.41 -7.68
CA LEU A 90 -1.55 19.53 -7.55
C LEU A 90 -2.86 20.29 -7.40
N ASP A 91 -2.78 21.62 -7.32
CA ASP A 91 -3.95 22.47 -7.16
C ASP A 91 -4.90 22.28 -8.35
N GLY A 92 -6.20 22.18 -8.05
CA GLY A 92 -7.20 21.94 -9.06
C GLY A 92 -7.35 20.50 -9.51
N ILE A 93 -6.54 19.58 -8.98
CA ILE A 93 -6.65 18.17 -9.29
C ILE A 93 -7.45 17.48 -8.18
N SER A 94 -8.52 16.80 -8.53
CA SER A 94 -9.37 16.10 -7.56
C SER A 94 -8.62 14.93 -6.93
N GLU A 95 -9.05 14.54 -5.73
CA GLU A 95 -8.51 13.37 -5.05
C GLU A 95 -8.68 12.11 -5.89
N GLU A 96 -9.80 11.99 -6.60
CA GLU A 96 -10.09 10.87 -7.49
C GLU A 96 -9.05 10.76 -8.61
N LYS A 97 -8.73 11.88 -9.23
CA LYS A 97 -7.74 11.94 -10.32
C LYS A 97 -6.34 11.62 -9.79
N LEU A 98 -6.01 12.11 -8.60
CA LEU A 98 -4.72 11.79 -7.96
C LEU A 98 -4.62 10.30 -7.66
N ALA A 99 -5.69 9.69 -7.19
CA ALA A 99 -5.71 8.25 -6.92
C ALA A 99 -5.47 7.44 -8.20
N VAL A 100 -6.10 7.83 -9.31
CA VAL A 100 -5.88 7.19 -10.61
C VAL A 100 -4.43 7.37 -11.06
N PHE A 101 -3.89 8.56 -10.89
CA PHE A 101 -2.50 8.83 -11.23
C PHE A 101 -1.54 7.94 -10.43
N GLU A 102 -1.76 7.81 -9.12
CA GLU A 102 -0.96 6.92 -8.28
C GLU A 102 -1.06 5.47 -8.73
N GLU A 103 -2.26 5.04 -9.11
CA GLU A 103 -2.48 3.70 -9.62
C GLU A 103 -1.68 3.45 -10.89
N VAL A 104 -1.73 4.38 -11.83
CA VAL A 104 -0.97 4.31 -13.08
C VAL A 104 0.53 4.26 -12.79
N MET A 105 1.00 5.12 -11.89
CA MET A 105 2.42 5.14 -11.52
C MET A 105 2.85 3.81 -10.91
N GLY A 106 2.00 3.20 -10.10
CA GLY A 106 2.27 1.87 -9.54
C GLY A 106 2.40 0.80 -10.62
N LEU A 107 1.53 0.83 -11.61
CA LEU A 107 1.58 -0.10 -12.73
C LEU A 107 2.84 0.10 -13.58
N LEU A 108 3.20 1.36 -13.82
CA LEU A 108 4.42 1.69 -14.54
C LEU A 108 5.64 1.17 -13.78
N GLN A 109 5.68 1.36 -12.48
CA GLN A 109 6.79 0.88 -11.67
C GLN A 109 6.91 -0.64 -11.72
N ALA A 110 5.79 -1.35 -11.65
CA ALA A 110 5.78 -2.80 -11.75
C ALA A 110 6.33 -3.27 -13.09
N ASN A 111 5.98 -2.57 -14.17
CA ASN A 111 6.48 -2.89 -15.50
C ASN A 111 7.98 -2.59 -15.63
N VAL A 112 8.42 -1.48 -15.05
CA VAL A 112 9.86 -1.14 -15.02
C VAL A 112 10.64 -2.22 -14.28
N ASP A 113 10.13 -2.71 -13.16
CA ASP A 113 10.77 -3.78 -12.39
C ASP A 113 10.89 -5.05 -13.20
N LYS A 114 9.87 -5.41 -13.96
CA LYS A 114 9.91 -6.56 -14.84
C LYS A 114 10.94 -6.39 -15.95
N MET A 115 11.02 -5.22 -16.52
CA MET A 115 11.99 -4.90 -17.58
C MET A 115 13.41 -4.91 -17.01
N GLY A 116 13.60 -4.38 -15.83
CA GLY A 116 14.89 -4.39 -15.14
C GLY A 116 15.37 -5.81 -14.88
N GLY A 117 14.48 -6.68 -14.41
CA GLY A 117 14.78 -8.10 -14.21
C GLY A 117 15.19 -8.79 -15.49
N LYS A 118 14.47 -8.54 -16.59
CA LYS A 118 14.82 -9.07 -17.89
C LYS A 118 16.19 -8.59 -18.37
N ASN A 119 16.47 -7.31 -18.17
CA ASN A 119 17.77 -6.74 -18.55
C ASN A 119 18.90 -7.36 -17.77
N GLU A 120 18.69 -7.62 -16.50
CA GLU A 120 19.67 -8.32 -15.67
C GLU A 120 19.90 -9.74 -16.14
N GLU A 121 18.86 -10.44 -16.55
CA GLU A 121 18.95 -11.82 -17.08
C GLU A 121 19.70 -11.87 -18.39
N THR A 122 19.62 -10.85 -19.21
CA THR A 122 20.28 -10.80 -20.51
C THR A 122 21.74 -10.38 -20.43
N ARG A 123 22.17 -9.92 -19.29
CA ARG A 123 23.57 -9.56 -19.06
C ARG A 123 24.36 -10.77 -18.58
#